data_441b034a52bac0495733123cc29755a1
#
_entry.id   441b034a52bac0495733123cc29755a1
#
_cell.length_a   1.000
_cell.length_b   1.000
_cell.length_c   1.000
_cell.angle_alpha   90.00
_cell.angle_beta   90.00
_cell.angle_gamma   90.00
#
_symmetry.space_group_name_H-M   'P 1'
#
loop_
_entity.id
_entity.type
_entity.pdbx_description
1 polymer ?
#
loop_
_entity_poly.entity_id
_entity_poly.type
_entity_poly.pdbx_seq_one_letter_code
_entity_poly.pdbx_strand_id
1 'polypeptide(L)'
;QRQMCIRDRLSKAIKNPVGKFDFFKDRKRFSMDSYYPILSGCLDQNEIKSYLDKIFKDFYVKDIGIQCVIEEPWVTVAETSEFIISLMIYGDQEKSVELLTDVLNITDENKIPYMGWQYEENIFWPNEKPSWTAAALIIAADSVLNFSNASNLFLENQLSLY
;
A
#
# COMPACT_ATOMS: atom_id res chain seq x y z
N GLN A 1 27.88 3.42 6.80
CA GLN A 1 27.73 3.06 8.23
C GLN A 1 26.46 3.66 8.86
N ARG A 2 26.16 4.97 8.69
CA ARG A 2 24.94 5.58 9.28
C ARG A 2 23.63 4.98 8.73
N GLN A 3 23.54 4.72 7.43
CA GLN A 3 22.36 4.12 6.81
C GLN A 3 22.13 2.69 7.28
N MET A 4 23.19 1.88 7.41
CA MET A 4 23.08 0.53 7.99
C MET A 4 22.54 0.56 9.41
N CYS A 5 23.02 1.48 10.26
CA CYS A 5 22.51 1.60 11.64
C CYS A 5 21.04 2.01 11.71
N ILE A 6 20.56 2.88 10.78
CA ILE A 6 19.16 3.27 10.72
C ILE A 6 18.30 2.09 10.27
N ARG A 7 18.72 1.38 9.22
CA ARG A 7 18.06 0.17 8.72
C ARG A 7 17.95 -0.91 9.79
N ASP A 8 19.06 -1.21 10.48
CA ASP A 8 19.07 -2.22 11.55
C ASP A 8 18.11 -1.84 12.69
N ARG A 9 18.02 -0.56 13.01
CA ARG A 9 17.09 -0.07 14.03
C ARG A 9 15.65 -0.16 13.57
N LEU A 10 15.35 0.21 12.31
CA LEU A 10 14.03 0.05 11.70
C LEU A 10 13.62 -1.42 11.62
N SER A 11 14.51 -2.28 11.12
CA SER A 11 14.27 -3.72 11.06
C SER A 11 13.97 -4.31 12.43
N LYS A 12 14.74 -3.93 13.45
CA LYS A 12 14.47 -4.35 14.84
C LYS A 12 13.15 -3.83 15.37
N ALA A 13 12.77 -2.58 15.04
CA ALA A 13 11.49 -2.01 15.45
C ALA A 13 10.31 -2.71 14.79
N ILE A 14 10.42 -3.02 13.48
CA ILE A 14 9.42 -3.75 12.70
C ILE A 14 9.29 -5.20 13.19
N LYS A 15 10.41 -5.87 13.47
CA LYS A 15 10.47 -7.25 13.93
C LYS A 15 10.29 -7.40 15.44
N ASN A 16 9.95 -6.34 16.16
CA ASN A 16 9.67 -6.43 17.58
C ASN A 16 8.52 -7.44 17.83
N PRO A 17 8.73 -8.47 18.66
CA PRO A 17 7.75 -9.54 18.90
C PRO A 17 6.39 -9.05 19.44
N VAL A 18 6.31 -7.80 19.87
CA VAL A 18 5.05 -7.18 20.28
C VAL A 18 4.23 -6.70 19.08
N GLY A 19 4.82 -6.66 17.88
CA GLY A 19 4.13 -6.27 16.62
C GLY A 19 3.52 -4.86 16.66
N LYS A 20 4.08 -3.96 17.45
CA LYS A 20 3.57 -2.61 17.65
C LYS A 20 4.60 -1.61 17.11
N PHE A 21 4.25 -0.92 16.05
CA PHE A 21 4.96 0.29 15.60
C PHE A 21 4.80 1.42 16.60
N ASP A 22 3.68 1.43 17.30
CA ASP A 22 3.36 2.40 18.32
C ASP A 22 3.45 1.75 19.68
N PHE A 23 4.41 2.14 20.47
CA PHE A 23 4.58 1.67 21.84
C PHE A 23 3.43 2.04 22.77
N PHE A 24 2.60 3.01 22.35
CA PHE A 24 1.56 3.61 23.19
C PHE A 24 0.14 3.21 22.79
N LYS A 25 -0.09 2.76 21.55
CA LYS A 25 -1.42 2.45 21.05
C LYS A 25 -1.40 1.34 19.99
N ASP A 26 -2.32 0.42 20.08
CA ASP A 26 -2.53 -0.60 19.03
C ASP A 26 -3.13 0.05 17.78
N ARG A 27 -2.39 0.03 16.68
CA ARG A 27 -2.77 0.67 15.41
C ARG A 27 -3.25 -0.32 14.36
N LYS A 28 -3.64 -1.55 14.75
CA LYS A 28 -4.10 -2.60 13.83
C LYS A 28 -5.32 -2.22 12.98
N ARG A 29 -5.99 -1.13 13.32
CA ARG A 29 -7.15 -0.64 12.61
C ARG A 29 -6.85 0.02 11.26
N PHE A 30 -5.60 0.35 10.96
CA PHE A 30 -5.21 1.01 9.72
C PHE A 30 -4.50 0.04 8.78
N SER A 31 -4.88 0.03 7.50
CA SER A 31 -4.26 -0.84 6.49
C SER A 31 -2.77 -0.53 6.30
N MET A 32 -2.40 0.74 6.34
CA MET A 32 -1.02 1.21 6.17
C MET A 32 -0.05 0.61 7.20
N ASP A 33 -0.52 0.32 8.41
CA ASP A 33 0.31 -0.32 9.43
C ASP A 33 0.75 -1.75 9.04
N SER A 34 0.09 -2.34 8.03
CA SER A 34 0.43 -3.66 7.51
C SER A 34 1.26 -3.63 6.23
N TYR A 35 1.18 -2.61 5.36
CA TYR A 35 1.99 -2.57 4.14
C TYR A 35 3.21 -1.63 4.20
N TYR A 36 3.24 -0.64 5.06
CA TYR A 36 4.45 0.19 5.25
C TYR A 36 5.70 -0.60 5.65
N PRO A 37 5.60 -1.68 6.48
CA PRO A 37 6.74 -2.56 6.69
C PRO A 37 7.31 -3.17 5.40
N ILE A 38 6.44 -3.52 4.44
CA ILE A 38 6.85 -4.06 3.14
C ILE A 38 7.59 -2.98 2.34
N LEU A 39 6.99 -1.79 2.23
CA LEU A 39 7.58 -0.64 1.53
C LEU A 39 8.91 -0.19 2.12
N SER A 40 9.15 -0.46 3.41
CA SER A 40 10.41 -0.12 4.08
C SER A 40 11.62 -0.93 3.60
N GLY A 41 11.40 -2.06 2.89
CA GLY A 41 12.44 -2.98 2.44
C GLY A 41 13.16 -3.72 3.56
N CYS A 42 12.59 -3.78 4.77
CA CYS A 42 13.21 -4.40 5.96
C CYS A 42 12.78 -5.84 6.21
N LEU A 43 11.82 -6.37 5.44
CA LEU A 43 11.23 -7.69 5.60
C LEU A 43 11.82 -8.70 4.61
N ASP A 44 11.90 -9.96 5.01
CA ASP A 44 12.14 -11.06 4.08
C ASP A 44 10.83 -11.53 3.39
N GLN A 45 10.93 -12.40 2.39
CA GLN A 45 9.80 -12.85 1.58
C GLN A 45 8.70 -13.55 2.40
N ASN A 46 9.06 -14.31 3.43
CA ASN A 46 8.09 -15.00 4.28
C ASN A 46 7.36 -14.01 5.19
N GLU A 47 8.10 -13.04 5.71
CA GLU A 47 7.53 -11.95 6.50
C GLU A 47 6.58 -11.11 5.64
N ILE A 48 6.99 -10.71 4.42
CA ILE A 48 6.14 -9.98 3.47
C ILE A 48 4.83 -10.74 3.24
N LYS A 49 4.91 -12.04 2.94
CA LYS A 49 3.73 -12.87 2.73
C LYS A 49 2.75 -12.80 3.90
N SER A 50 3.24 -12.89 5.12
CA SER A 50 2.39 -12.82 6.33
C SER A 50 1.65 -11.48 6.45
N TYR A 51 2.31 -10.37 6.08
CA TYR A 51 1.67 -9.04 6.06
C TYR A 51 0.64 -8.92 4.94
N LEU A 52 0.93 -9.44 3.74
CA LEU A 52 -0.02 -9.47 2.62
C LEU A 52 -1.26 -10.28 2.95
N ASP A 53 -1.09 -11.49 3.50
CA ASP A 53 -2.20 -12.37 3.91
C ASP A 53 -3.12 -11.65 4.93
N LYS A 54 -2.53 -10.87 5.84
CA LYS A 54 -3.30 -10.06 6.78
C LYS A 54 -4.11 -8.96 6.10
N ILE A 55 -3.52 -8.25 5.15
CA ILE A 55 -4.22 -7.18 4.42
C ILE A 55 -5.38 -7.75 3.61
N PHE A 56 -5.15 -8.85 2.90
CA PHE A 56 -6.22 -9.51 2.14
C PHE A 56 -7.36 -10.00 3.03
N LYS A 57 -7.06 -10.41 4.26
CA LYS A 57 -8.07 -10.86 5.21
C LYS A 57 -8.86 -9.71 5.82
N ASP A 58 -8.18 -8.63 6.21
CA ASP A 58 -8.74 -7.63 7.11
C ASP A 58 -9.20 -6.34 6.37
N PHE A 59 -8.61 -6.03 5.19
CA PHE A 59 -8.80 -4.74 4.52
C PHE A 59 -9.17 -4.83 3.03
N TYR A 60 -9.04 -5.99 2.41
CA TYR A 60 -9.35 -6.11 1.00
C TYR A 60 -10.86 -6.18 0.76
N VAL A 61 -11.35 -5.26 -0.05
CA VAL A 61 -12.74 -5.26 -0.55
C VAL A 61 -12.71 -5.66 -2.00
N LYS A 62 -13.29 -6.84 -2.29
CA LYS A 62 -13.27 -7.43 -3.62
C LYS A 62 -13.86 -6.48 -4.66
N ASP A 63 -13.21 -6.39 -5.84
CA ASP A 63 -13.59 -5.58 -6.98
C ASP A 63 -13.61 -4.06 -6.72
N ILE A 64 -13.03 -3.59 -5.59
CA ILE A 64 -12.97 -2.18 -5.22
C ILE A 64 -11.53 -1.76 -4.85
N GLY A 65 -10.90 -2.40 -3.85
CA GLY A 65 -9.54 -2.06 -3.41
C GLY A 65 -9.28 -2.30 -1.94
N ILE A 66 -8.44 -1.45 -1.34
CA ILE A 66 -8.02 -1.55 0.07
C ILE A 66 -8.72 -0.52 0.91
N GLN A 67 -9.38 -1.00 1.95
CA GLN A 67 -10.03 -0.20 2.99
C GLN A 67 -8.96 0.50 3.85
N CYS A 68 -9.17 1.79 4.13
CA CYS A 68 -8.23 2.57 4.93
C CYS A 68 -8.25 2.16 6.41
N VAL A 69 -9.45 2.04 6.95
CA VAL A 69 -9.72 1.78 8.37
C VAL A 69 -10.67 0.59 8.47
N ILE A 70 -10.36 -0.37 9.33
CA ILE A 70 -11.08 -1.64 9.41
C ILE A 70 -12.57 -1.52 9.75
N GLU A 71 -12.95 -0.46 10.48
CA GLU A 71 -14.34 -0.23 10.93
C GLU A 71 -15.14 0.63 9.94
N GLU A 72 -14.48 1.23 8.93
CA GLU A 72 -15.12 2.19 8.03
C GLU A 72 -15.23 1.59 6.62
N PRO A 73 -16.43 1.50 6.03
CA PRO A 73 -16.64 0.92 4.70
C PRO A 73 -16.15 1.88 3.58
N TRP A 74 -14.88 2.25 3.65
CA TRP A 74 -14.24 3.26 2.84
C TRP A 74 -12.93 2.78 2.24
N VAL A 75 -12.93 2.54 0.93
CA VAL A 75 -11.74 2.22 0.14
C VAL A 75 -11.13 3.52 -0.37
N THR A 76 -9.82 3.64 -0.27
CA THR A 76 -9.09 4.81 -0.73
C THR A 76 -8.15 4.46 -1.88
N VAL A 77 -8.01 5.40 -2.82
CA VAL A 77 -7.15 5.22 -3.99
C VAL A 77 -5.67 5.19 -3.58
N ALA A 78 -5.28 6.00 -2.62
CA ALA A 78 -3.89 6.07 -2.19
C ALA A 78 -3.43 4.78 -1.49
N GLU A 79 -4.18 4.30 -0.50
CA GLU A 79 -3.88 3.06 0.23
C GLU A 79 -3.87 1.85 -0.72
N THR A 80 -4.83 1.78 -1.66
CA THR A 80 -4.83 0.74 -2.69
C THR A 80 -3.58 0.83 -3.57
N SER A 81 -3.19 2.04 -3.99
CA SER A 81 -2.00 2.27 -4.81
C SER A 81 -0.70 1.87 -4.10
N GLU A 82 -0.55 2.24 -2.83
CA GLU A 82 0.62 1.85 -2.03
C GLU A 82 0.66 0.34 -1.77
N PHE A 83 -0.50 -0.29 -1.61
CA PHE A 83 -0.58 -1.74 -1.50
C PHE A 83 -0.21 -2.46 -2.81
N ILE A 84 -0.60 -1.92 -3.98
CA ILE A 84 -0.16 -2.42 -5.29
C ILE A 84 1.36 -2.43 -5.38
N ILE A 85 2.05 -1.37 -4.96
CA ILE A 85 3.51 -1.32 -4.92
C ILE A 85 4.08 -2.42 -3.99
N SER A 86 3.43 -2.67 -2.86
CA SER A 86 3.82 -3.74 -1.93
C SER A 86 3.69 -5.13 -2.54
N LEU A 87 2.65 -5.37 -3.35
CA LEU A 87 2.49 -6.60 -4.11
C LEU A 87 3.57 -6.75 -5.19
N MET A 88 3.92 -5.67 -5.88
CA MET A 88 5.00 -5.67 -6.86
C MET A 88 6.36 -5.97 -6.21
N ILE A 89 6.63 -5.46 -5.01
CA ILE A 89 7.83 -5.82 -4.22
C ILE A 89 7.86 -7.33 -3.89
N TYR A 90 6.72 -7.91 -3.61
CA TYR A 90 6.59 -9.35 -3.36
C TYR A 90 6.71 -10.18 -4.65
N GLY A 91 6.36 -9.62 -5.81
CA GLY A 91 6.34 -10.28 -7.10
C GLY A 91 4.98 -10.82 -7.53
N ASP A 92 3.89 -10.41 -6.87
CA ASP A 92 2.52 -10.77 -7.25
C ASP A 92 1.96 -9.78 -8.29
N GLN A 93 2.41 -9.93 -9.53
CA GLN A 93 2.01 -9.07 -10.63
C GLN A 93 0.54 -9.25 -11.00
N GLU A 94 0.00 -10.47 -10.93
CA GLU A 94 -1.39 -10.76 -11.30
C GLU A 94 -2.35 -9.97 -10.41
N LYS A 95 -2.16 -10.04 -9.09
CA LYS A 95 -3.00 -9.31 -8.14
C LYS A 95 -2.79 -7.80 -8.20
N SER A 96 -1.59 -7.37 -8.54
CA SER A 96 -1.29 -5.94 -8.76
C SER A 96 -2.07 -5.37 -9.94
N VAL A 97 -2.15 -6.09 -11.05
CA VAL A 97 -2.95 -5.70 -12.23
C VAL A 97 -4.44 -5.67 -11.92
N GLU A 98 -4.94 -6.68 -11.21
CA GLU A 98 -6.35 -6.73 -10.77
C GLU A 98 -6.70 -5.49 -9.95
N LEU A 99 -5.95 -5.22 -8.87
CA LEU A 99 -6.21 -4.07 -8.01
C LEU A 99 -6.02 -2.72 -8.72
N LEU A 100 -5.06 -2.62 -9.65
CA LEU A 100 -4.91 -1.41 -10.46
C LEU A 100 -6.15 -1.17 -11.32
N THR A 101 -6.72 -2.24 -11.89
CA THR A 101 -7.94 -2.16 -12.69
C THR A 101 -9.13 -1.72 -11.83
N ASP A 102 -9.25 -2.29 -10.63
CA ASP A 102 -10.34 -1.97 -9.70
C ASP A 102 -10.29 -0.51 -9.26
N VAL A 103 -9.12 -0.04 -8.82
CA VAL A 103 -8.96 1.33 -8.33
C VAL A 103 -9.17 2.40 -9.40
N LEU A 104 -8.95 2.08 -10.67
CA LEU A 104 -9.23 2.98 -11.80
C LEU A 104 -10.74 3.26 -11.99
N ASN A 105 -11.63 2.49 -11.36
CA ASN A 105 -13.05 2.78 -11.33
C ASN A 105 -13.40 3.92 -10.36
N ILE A 106 -12.50 4.28 -9.45
CA ILE A 106 -12.67 5.39 -8.50
C ILE A 106 -12.13 6.70 -9.13
N THR A 107 -12.53 6.99 -10.35
CA THR A 107 -12.11 8.19 -11.11
C THR A 107 -13.31 8.90 -11.71
N ASP A 108 -13.14 10.19 -12.05
CA ASP A 108 -14.13 10.94 -12.80
C ASP A 108 -14.07 10.64 -14.33
N GLU A 109 -14.88 11.33 -15.11
CA GLU A 109 -14.92 11.22 -16.57
C GLU A 109 -13.59 11.60 -17.25
N ASN A 110 -12.76 12.41 -16.61
CA ASN A 110 -11.42 12.79 -17.07
C ASN A 110 -10.32 11.86 -16.53
N LYS A 111 -10.67 10.77 -15.87
CA LYS A 111 -9.74 9.83 -15.23
C LYS A 111 -8.92 10.44 -14.09
N ILE A 112 -9.43 11.48 -13.45
CA ILE A 112 -8.84 12.04 -12.24
C ILE A 112 -9.37 11.28 -11.03
N PRO A 113 -8.50 10.69 -10.19
CA PRO A 113 -8.94 9.88 -9.07
C PRO A 113 -9.57 10.72 -7.97
N TYR A 114 -10.70 10.25 -7.44
CA TYR A 114 -11.21 10.71 -6.16
C TYR A 114 -10.33 10.20 -5.02
N MET A 115 -10.47 10.78 -3.83
CA MET A 115 -9.76 10.32 -2.65
C MET A 115 -10.16 8.87 -2.30
N GLY A 116 -11.45 8.55 -2.34
CA GLY A 116 -11.94 7.23 -2.05
C GLY A 116 -13.43 7.06 -2.34
N TRP A 117 -13.87 5.84 -2.10
CA TRP A 117 -15.23 5.35 -2.32
C TRP A 117 -15.79 4.76 -1.03
N GLN A 118 -16.89 5.34 -0.54
CA GLN A 118 -17.68 4.77 0.54
C GLN A 118 -18.69 3.79 -0.08
N TYR A 119 -18.41 2.50 0.04
CA TYR A 119 -19.08 1.49 -0.78
C TYR A 119 -20.46 1.06 -0.24
N GLU A 120 -20.77 1.26 1.04
CA GLU A 120 -22.10 0.99 1.58
C GLU A 120 -23.11 2.07 1.15
N GLU A 121 -22.68 3.34 1.13
CA GLU A 121 -23.53 4.46 0.71
C GLU A 121 -23.43 4.74 -0.79
N ASN A 122 -22.48 4.09 -1.47
CA ASN A 122 -22.28 4.21 -2.91
C ASN A 122 -21.96 5.65 -3.35
N ILE A 123 -21.05 6.32 -2.63
CA ILE A 123 -20.64 7.71 -2.90
C ILE A 123 -19.12 7.88 -2.91
N PHE A 124 -18.64 8.85 -3.69
CA PHE A 124 -17.26 9.34 -3.54
C PHE A 124 -17.15 10.20 -2.30
N TRP A 125 -16.32 9.75 -1.34
CA TRP A 125 -16.15 10.47 -0.08
C TRP A 125 -14.70 10.48 0.40
N PRO A 126 -14.18 11.66 0.80
CA PRO A 126 -14.75 12.98 0.51
C PRO A 126 -14.82 13.20 -1.01
N ASN A 127 -15.71 14.07 -1.47
CA ASN A 127 -15.82 14.41 -2.88
C ASN A 127 -14.67 15.37 -3.30
N GLU A 128 -13.45 14.85 -3.16
CA GLU A 128 -12.19 15.56 -3.40
C GLU A 128 -11.27 14.74 -4.29
N LYS A 129 -10.42 15.42 -5.05
CA LYS A 129 -9.43 14.83 -5.97
C LYS A 129 -8.04 15.41 -5.66
N PRO A 130 -7.42 14.99 -4.55
CA PRO A 130 -6.13 15.53 -4.15
C PRO A 130 -5.01 15.11 -5.11
N SER A 131 -4.07 15.98 -5.35
CA SER A 131 -2.92 15.71 -6.22
C SER A 131 -2.05 14.56 -5.71
N TRP A 132 -1.94 14.38 -4.41
CA TRP A 132 -1.17 13.27 -3.82
C TRP A 132 -1.82 11.91 -4.10
N THR A 133 -3.15 11.83 -4.16
CA THR A 133 -3.87 10.61 -4.57
C THR A 133 -3.55 10.25 -6.01
N ALA A 134 -3.56 11.24 -6.91
CA ALA A 134 -3.17 11.02 -8.31
C ALA A 134 -1.70 10.60 -8.43
N ALA A 135 -0.81 11.21 -7.64
CA ALA A 135 0.60 10.83 -7.63
C ALA A 135 0.80 9.37 -7.17
N ALA A 136 0.11 8.93 -6.12
CA ALA A 136 0.17 7.55 -5.65
C ALA A 136 -0.30 6.57 -6.74
N LEU A 137 -1.41 6.86 -7.43
CA LEU A 137 -1.94 6.05 -8.52
C LEU A 137 -0.96 5.97 -9.70
N ILE A 138 -0.33 7.09 -10.07
CA ILE A 138 0.67 7.12 -11.16
C ILE A 138 1.87 6.24 -10.83
N ILE A 139 2.37 6.29 -9.59
CA ILE A 139 3.51 5.47 -9.15
C ILE A 139 3.12 3.98 -9.15
N ALA A 140 1.93 3.64 -8.68
CA ALA A 140 1.42 2.27 -8.72
C ALA A 140 1.28 1.77 -10.17
N ALA A 141 0.70 2.58 -11.06
CA ALA A 141 0.59 2.24 -12.48
C ALA A 141 1.97 2.05 -13.14
N ASP A 142 2.94 2.93 -12.84
CA ASP A 142 4.31 2.79 -13.33
C ASP A 142 4.97 1.49 -12.82
N SER A 143 4.74 1.14 -11.55
CA SER A 143 5.29 -0.10 -10.98
C SER A 143 4.78 -1.36 -11.66
N VAL A 144 3.52 -1.36 -12.10
CA VAL A 144 2.86 -2.50 -12.76
C VAL A 144 3.18 -2.55 -14.25
N LEU A 145 3.14 -1.39 -14.92
CA LEU A 145 3.23 -1.28 -16.39
C LEU A 145 4.66 -1.00 -16.88
N ASN A 146 5.57 -0.61 -15.99
CA ASN A 146 6.99 -0.33 -16.26
C ASN A 146 7.19 0.66 -17.43
N PHE A 147 6.41 1.75 -17.47
CA PHE A 147 6.53 2.76 -18.53
C PHE A 147 7.62 3.80 -18.25
N SER A 148 8.13 3.86 -17.01
CA SER A 148 9.32 4.65 -16.66
C SER A 148 10.19 3.91 -15.65
N ASN A 149 11.36 4.49 -15.31
CA ASN A 149 12.23 3.95 -14.26
C ASN A 149 11.95 4.56 -12.88
N ALA A 150 10.90 5.38 -12.72
CA ALA A 150 10.65 6.08 -11.47
C ALA A 150 10.20 5.13 -10.36
N SER A 151 9.41 4.11 -10.70
CA SER A 151 8.95 3.09 -9.75
C SER A 151 10.09 2.24 -9.19
N ASN A 152 11.22 2.09 -9.89
CA ASN A 152 12.38 1.35 -9.40
C ASN A 152 12.90 1.91 -8.07
N LEU A 153 12.69 3.19 -7.80
CA LEU A 153 13.01 3.78 -6.50
C LEU A 153 12.34 3.03 -5.35
N PHE A 154 11.16 2.48 -5.57
CA PHE A 154 10.40 1.73 -4.56
C PHE A 154 10.63 0.21 -4.71
N LEU A 155 10.72 -0.30 -5.92
CA LEU A 155 10.83 -1.74 -6.18
C LEU A 155 12.23 -2.29 -5.91
N GLU A 156 13.28 -1.53 -6.25
CA GLU A 156 14.69 -1.91 -6.06
C GLU A 156 15.24 -1.58 -4.66
N ASN A 157 14.47 -0.86 -3.85
CA ASN A 157 14.85 -0.50 -2.47
C ASN A 157 14.92 -1.69 -1.50
N GLN A 158 14.86 -2.88 -2.03
CA GLN A 158 15.40 -4.06 -1.39
C GLN A 158 16.92 -3.86 -1.32
N LEU A 159 17.36 -3.16 -0.30
CA LEU A 159 18.73 -2.75 0.01
C LEU A 159 19.75 -3.89 -0.12
N SER A 160 19.85 -4.45 -1.31
CA SER A 160 20.94 -5.33 -1.75
C SER A 160 22.14 -4.53 -2.25
N LEU A 161 22.11 -3.21 -2.16
CA LEU A 161 23.18 -2.35 -2.58
C LEU A 161 24.07 -1.97 -1.39
N TYR A 162 25.16 -2.67 -1.31
CA TYR A 162 26.44 -2.51 -0.57
C TYR A 162 26.68 -3.57 0.46
#